data_3520eb342c7c5e6c95d07bee20d9b506
#
_entry.id   3520eb342c7c5e6c95d07bee20d9b506
#
_cell.length_a   1.000
_cell.length_b   1.000
_cell.length_c   1.000
_cell.angle_alpha   90.00
_cell.angle_beta   90.00
_cell.angle_gamma   90.00
#
_symmetry.space_group_name_H-M   'P 1'
#
loop_
_entity.id
_entity.type
_entity.pdbx_description
1 polymer ?
#
loop_
_entity_poly.entity_id
_entity_poly.type
_entity_poly.pdbx_seq_one_letter_code
_entity_poly.pdbx_strand_id
1 'polypeptide(L)'
;ILVEDYADRIETVMFPYNIVEDQGRDVLALAREKGIGTIAMKPLAGGNLDEWDLALRYIAASGVIDIMIPGMGSPEEVDRNASVDLAAPLTAEELARCDAVRKELGTQFCRRCGYCAPCTVGIDIPSNFLMVNYLRKYDLADWAKTRYEGLAHHAGECIECGVCESRCPYELPIRKMLKDVAAQFGY
;
A
#
# COMPACT_ATOMS: atom_id res chain seq x y z
N ILE A 1 12.17 4.61 -18.24
CA ILE A 1 13.00 3.55 -18.88
C ILE A 1 12.10 2.44 -19.45
N LEU A 2 11.50 1.51 -18.68
CA LEU A 2 10.75 0.38 -19.26
C LEU A 2 9.65 0.82 -20.22
N VAL A 3 8.75 1.69 -19.80
CA VAL A 3 7.63 2.17 -20.62
C VAL A 3 8.09 3.08 -21.76
N GLU A 4 9.19 3.80 -21.59
CA GLU A 4 9.73 4.70 -22.60
C GLU A 4 10.47 3.96 -23.70
N ASP A 5 11.39 3.06 -23.31
CA ASP A 5 12.40 2.49 -24.21
C ASP A 5 12.05 1.07 -24.71
N TYR A 6 11.13 0.37 -24.03
CA TYR A 6 10.79 -1.02 -24.30
C TYR A 6 9.28 -1.27 -24.44
N ALA A 7 8.54 -0.25 -24.85
CA ALA A 7 7.07 -0.35 -25.01
C ALA A 7 6.64 -1.48 -25.96
N ASP A 8 7.43 -1.76 -26.96
CA ASP A 8 7.21 -2.83 -27.96
C ASP A 8 7.36 -4.25 -27.38
N ARG A 9 7.86 -4.38 -26.16
CA ARG A 9 8.11 -5.66 -25.46
C ARG A 9 7.24 -5.85 -24.22
N ILE A 10 6.35 -4.91 -23.92
CA ILE A 10 5.53 -4.89 -22.71
C ILE A 10 4.09 -4.76 -23.12
N GLU A 11 3.24 -5.71 -22.74
CA GLU A 11 1.80 -5.65 -23.00
C GLU A 11 1.02 -5.01 -21.83
N THR A 12 1.50 -5.23 -20.61
CA THR A 12 0.85 -4.68 -19.42
C THR A 12 1.87 -4.22 -18.38
N VAL A 13 1.49 -3.23 -17.58
CA VAL A 13 2.22 -2.78 -16.39
C VAL A 13 1.31 -2.82 -15.18
N MET A 14 1.78 -3.43 -14.08
CA MET A 14 1.10 -3.47 -12.81
C MET A 14 1.84 -2.60 -11.80
N PHE A 15 1.13 -1.66 -11.18
CA PHE A 15 1.70 -0.71 -10.24
C PHE A 15 0.74 -0.45 -9.06
N PRO A 16 1.24 -0.19 -7.82
CA PRO A 16 0.38 0.28 -6.74
C PRO A 16 -0.20 1.64 -7.10
N TYR A 17 -1.54 1.73 -7.19
CA TYR A 17 -2.22 2.99 -7.48
C TYR A 17 -3.50 3.09 -6.66
N ASN A 18 -3.58 4.13 -5.83
CA ASN A 18 -4.71 4.40 -4.94
C ASN A 18 -4.64 5.85 -4.44
N ILE A 19 -5.57 6.27 -3.59
CA ILE A 19 -5.62 7.63 -3.02
C ILE A 19 -4.29 8.05 -2.37
N VAL A 20 -3.57 7.13 -1.73
CA VAL A 20 -2.34 7.43 -0.96
C VAL A 20 -1.06 7.18 -1.78
N GLU A 21 -1.15 6.40 -2.85
CA GLU A 21 -0.04 6.00 -3.71
C GLU A 21 -0.40 6.35 -5.16
N ASP A 22 -0.19 7.59 -5.56
CA ASP A 22 -0.48 8.10 -6.92
C ASP A 22 0.77 8.58 -7.68
N GLN A 23 1.96 8.39 -7.11
CA GLN A 23 3.24 8.82 -7.70
C GLN A 23 3.55 8.16 -9.06
N GLY A 24 2.86 7.07 -9.40
CA GLY A 24 3.01 6.40 -10.69
C GLY A 24 2.13 6.97 -11.81
N ARG A 25 1.33 8.02 -11.57
CA ARG A 25 0.32 8.52 -12.50
C ARG A 25 0.88 8.84 -13.88
N ASP A 26 1.99 9.57 -13.95
CA ASP A 26 2.58 9.99 -15.22
C ASP A 26 3.10 8.81 -16.04
N VAL A 27 3.71 7.82 -15.37
CA VAL A 27 4.18 6.59 -16.03
C VAL A 27 3.01 5.75 -16.54
N LEU A 28 1.91 5.68 -15.78
CA LEU A 28 0.70 4.97 -16.19
C LEU A 28 0.00 5.66 -17.36
N ALA A 29 -0.05 7.00 -17.36
CA ALA A 29 -0.56 7.78 -18.48
C ALA A 29 0.26 7.50 -19.76
N LEU A 30 1.59 7.55 -19.65
CA LEU A 30 2.50 7.23 -20.76
C LEU A 30 2.32 5.79 -21.25
N ALA A 31 2.10 4.83 -20.34
CA ALA A 31 1.85 3.43 -20.70
C ALA A 31 0.61 3.31 -21.59
N ARG A 32 -0.49 3.96 -21.19
CA ARG A 32 -1.74 3.98 -21.98
C ARG A 32 -1.55 4.65 -23.35
N GLU A 33 -0.84 5.77 -23.43
CA GLU A 33 -0.52 6.43 -24.70
C GLU A 33 0.22 5.50 -25.66
N LYS A 34 1.04 4.59 -25.13
CA LYS A 34 1.77 3.59 -25.90
C LYS A 34 1.00 2.28 -26.11
N GLY A 35 -0.26 2.21 -25.72
CA GLY A 35 -1.09 1.01 -25.88
C GLY A 35 -0.77 -0.12 -24.90
N ILE A 36 -0.05 0.16 -23.82
CA ILE A 36 0.28 -0.79 -22.76
C ILE A 36 -0.85 -0.78 -21.73
N GLY A 37 -1.45 -1.94 -21.44
CA GLY A 37 -2.51 -2.09 -20.45
C GLY A 37 -2.02 -1.78 -19.03
N THR A 38 -2.83 -1.09 -18.23
CA THR A 38 -2.48 -0.65 -16.89
C THR A 38 -3.31 -1.34 -15.81
N ILE A 39 -2.64 -1.90 -14.79
CA ILE A 39 -3.28 -2.65 -13.72
C ILE A 39 -2.93 -2.01 -12.38
N ALA A 40 -3.96 -1.55 -11.64
CA ALA A 40 -3.78 -1.05 -10.28
C ALA A 40 -3.76 -2.22 -9.28
N MET A 41 -2.61 -2.47 -8.67
CA MET A 41 -2.52 -3.31 -7.47
C MET A 41 -2.74 -2.47 -6.20
N LYS A 42 -3.17 -3.11 -5.13
CA LYS A 42 -3.46 -2.47 -3.82
C LYS A 42 -4.43 -1.28 -3.93
N PRO A 43 -5.54 -1.36 -4.66
CA PRO A 43 -6.46 -0.23 -4.81
C PRO A 43 -7.00 0.29 -3.47
N LEU A 44 -7.08 -0.56 -2.44
CA LEU A 44 -7.47 -0.19 -1.07
C LEU A 44 -6.23 -0.02 -0.14
N ALA A 45 -5.06 0.33 -0.68
CA ALA A 45 -3.81 0.53 0.06
C ALA A 45 -3.46 -0.64 1.01
N GLY A 46 -3.75 -1.88 0.59
CA GLY A 46 -3.54 -3.08 1.41
C GLY A 46 -4.43 -3.13 2.65
N GLY A 47 -5.68 -2.68 2.54
CA GLY A 47 -6.68 -2.64 3.61
C GLY A 47 -6.51 -1.44 4.56
N ASN A 48 -5.82 -0.37 4.13
CA ASN A 48 -5.70 0.86 4.91
C ASN A 48 -6.76 1.91 4.54
N LEU A 49 -7.51 1.71 3.45
CA LEU A 49 -8.60 2.56 3.01
C LEU A 49 -9.93 1.89 3.32
N ASP A 50 -10.65 2.43 4.30
CA ASP A 50 -11.97 1.92 4.71
C ASP A 50 -13.09 2.45 3.80
N GLU A 51 -12.89 3.60 3.16
CA GLU A 51 -13.81 4.22 2.20
C GLU A 51 -13.63 3.60 0.80
N TRP A 52 -13.97 2.31 0.70
CA TRP A 52 -13.73 1.48 -0.47
C TRP A 52 -14.42 2.02 -1.75
N ASP A 53 -15.64 2.52 -1.65
CA ASP A 53 -16.39 3.10 -2.78
C ASP A 53 -15.64 4.32 -3.34
N LEU A 54 -15.29 5.26 -2.48
CA LEU A 54 -14.50 6.44 -2.83
C LEU A 54 -13.15 6.07 -3.43
N ALA A 55 -12.46 5.08 -2.84
CA ALA A 55 -11.15 4.64 -3.30
C ALA A 55 -11.20 4.03 -4.71
N LEU A 56 -12.18 3.19 -5.00
CA LEU A 56 -12.34 2.58 -6.33
C LEU A 56 -12.76 3.61 -7.37
N ARG A 57 -13.69 4.52 -7.04
CA ARG A 57 -14.08 5.62 -7.94
C ARG A 57 -12.93 6.60 -8.20
N TYR A 58 -12.09 6.88 -7.18
CA TYR A 58 -10.89 7.71 -7.38
C TYR A 58 -9.95 7.12 -8.43
N ILE A 59 -9.72 5.81 -8.40
CA ILE A 59 -8.87 5.12 -9.38
C ILE A 59 -9.52 5.17 -10.77
N ALA A 60 -10.82 4.86 -10.87
CA ALA A 60 -11.56 4.90 -12.14
C ALA A 60 -11.53 6.30 -12.75
N ALA A 61 -11.79 7.34 -11.95
CA ALA A 61 -11.78 8.73 -12.39
C ALA A 61 -10.39 9.23 -12.82
N SER A 62 -9.31 8.53 -12.43
CA SER A 62 -7.95 8.91 -12.82
C SER A 62 -7.71 8.86 -14.33
N GLY A 63 -8.42 7.99 -15.03
CA GLY A 63 -8.29 7.75 -16.47
C GLY A 63 -6.97 7.07 -16.89
N VAL A 64 -6.12 6.65 -15.92
CA VAL A 64 -4.83 6.03 -16.22
C VAL A 64 -4.77 4.54 -15.89
N ILE A 65 -5.87 3.96 -15.41
CA ILE A 65 -5.98 2.54 -15.02
C ILE A 65 -7.06 1.85 -15.84
N ASP A 66 -6.72 0.70 -16.41
CA ASP A 66 -7.66 -0.17 -17.14
C ASP A 66 -8.33 -1.19 -16.22
N ILE A 67 -7.57 -1.76 -15.29
CA ILE A 67 -8.03 -2.83 -14.40
C ILE A 67 -7.59 -2.56 -12.96
N MET A 68 -8.51 -2.77 -12.01
CA MET A 68 -8.23 -2.76 -10.56
C MET A 68 -8.31 -4.19 -10.02
N ILE A 69 -7.37 -4.57 -9.14
CA ILE A 69 -7.33 -5.90 -8.51
C ILE A 69 -7.42 -5.77 -6.98
N PRO A 70 -8.60 -5.43 -6.41
CA PRO A 70 -8.79 -5.44 -4.96
C PRO A 70 -8.69 -6.88 -4.43
N GLY A 71 -7.98 -7.06 -3.30
CA GLY A 71 -8.03 -8.31 -2.56
C GLY A 71 -9.40 -8.43 -1.87
N MET A 72 -10.00 -9.63 -1.92
CA MET A 72 -11.32 -9.91 -1.33
C MET A 72 -11.22 -11.23 -0.56
N GLY A 73 -11.62 -11.21 0.71
CA GLY A 73 -11.58 -12.37 1.62
C GLY A 73 -12.95 -12.96 1.90
N SER A 74 -14.05 -12.33 1.46
CA SER A 74 -15.41 -12.82 1.67
C SER A 74 -16.32 -12.53 0.48
N PRO A 75 -17.47 -13.27 0.33
CA PRO A 75 -18.48 -12.97 -0.68
C PRO A 75 -19.03 -11.54 -0.56
N GLU A 76 -19.21 -11.04 0.66
CA GLU A 76 -19.72 -9.68 0.93
C GLU A 76 -18.76 -8.61 0.40
N GLU A 77 -17.46 -8.84 0.45
CA GLU A 77 -16.47 -7.94 -0.14
C GLU A 77 -16.51 -7.97 -1.68
N VAL A 78 -16.78 -9.13 -2.27
CA VAL A 78 -17.01 -9.25 -3.72
C VAL A 78 -18.22 -8.44 -4.14
N ASP A 79 -19.38 -8.65 -3.49
CA ASP A 79 -20.63 -7.97 -3.80
C ASP A 79 -20.47 -6.46 -3.61
N ARG A 80 -19.84 -6.02 -2.53
CA ARG A 80 -19.54 -4.62 -2.22
C ARG A 80 -18.69 -3.97 -3.30
N ASN A 81 -17.56 -4.59 -3.67
CA ASN A 81 -16.69 -4.02 -4.68
C ASN A 81 -17.31 -4.02 -6.08
N ALA A 82 -18.09 -5.05 -6.41
CA ALA A 82 -18.80 -5.16 -7.68
C ALA A 82 -19.99 -4.18 -7.81
N SER A 83 -20.53 -3.69 -6.68
CA SER A 83 -21.67 -2.75 -6.68
C SER A 83 -21.25 -1.28 -6.88
N VAL A 84 -19.94 -0.98 -6.90
CA VAL A 84 -19.46 0.41 -7.07
C VAL A 84 -19.75 0.91 -8.48
N ASP A 85 -20.43 2.05 -8.58
CA ASP A 85 -20.60 2.75 -9.85
C ASP A 85 -19.32 3.50 -10.23
N LEU A 86 -18.45 2.82 -10.95
CA LEU A 86 -17.15 3.37 -11.38
C LEU A 86 -17.30 4.54 -12.38
N ALA A 87 -18.48 4.75 -12.97
CA ALA A 87 -18.74 5.86 -13.86
C ALA A 87 -19.22 7.12 -13.11
N ALA A 88 -19.61 7.00 -11.85
CA ALA A 88 -20.05 8.12 -11.05
C ALA A 88 -18.91 9.13 -10.84
N PRO A 89 -19.06 10.40 -11.20
CA PRO A 89 -18.03 11.41 -11.03
C PRO A 89 -17.78 11.69 -9.54
N LEU A 90 -16.55 12.05 -9.22
CA LEU A 90 -16.22 12.51 -7.88
C LEU A 90 -16.68 13.96 -7.69
N THR A 91 -17.34 14.22 -6.58
CA THR A 91 -17.69 15.59 -6.16
C THR A 91 -16.47 16.34 -5.61
N ALA A 92 -16.59 17.66 -5.50
CA ALA A 92 -15.54 18.49 -4.89
C ALA A 92 -15.27 18.10 -3.42
N GLU A 93 -16.31 17.70 -2.69
CA GLU A 93 -16.21 17.24 -1.31
C GLU A 93 -15.47 15.90 -1.23
N GLU A 94 -15.75 14.95 -2.11
CA GLU A 94 -15.05 13.67 -2.18
C GLU A 94 -13.58 13.82 -2.58
N LEU A 95 -13.27 14.75 -3.48
CA LEU A 95 -11.88 15.09 -3.82
C LEU A 95 -11.12 15.69 -2.60
N ALA A 96 -11.79 16.60 -1.87
CA ALA A 96 -11.22 17.13 -0.62
C ALA A 96 -11.04 16.04 0.45
N ARG A 97 -11.94 15.05 0.51
CA ARG A 97 -11.79 13.88 1.37
C ARG A 97 -10.60 13.02 0.97
N CYS A 98 -10.38 12.77 -0.33
CA CYS A 98 -9.19 12.07 -0.83
C CYS A 98 -7.89 12.78 -0.38
N ASP A 99 -7.85 14.12 -0.47
CA ASP A 99 -6.70 14.90 -0.02
C ASP A 99 -6.48 14.81 1.49
N ALA A 100 -7.54 14.79 2.28
CA ALA A 100 -7.47 14.59 3.72
C ALA A 100 -6.92 13.20 4.06
N VAL A 101 -7.44 12.14 3.43
CA VAL A 101 -6.98 10.76 3.58
C VAL A 101 -5.50 10.63 3.20
N ARG A 102 -5.08 11.27 2.10
CA ARG A 102 -3.67 11.27 1.68
C ARG A 102 -2.75 11.90 2.71
N LYS A 103 -3.17 13.04 3.31
CA LYS A 103 -2.41 13.70 4.37
C LYS A 103 -2.36 12.88 5.65
N GLU A 104 -3.48 12.27 6.02
CA GLU A 104 -3.60 11.47 7.25
C GLU A 104 -2.78 10.18 7.17
N LEU A 105 -2.94 9.41 6.10
CA LEU A 105 -2.31 8.10 5.94
C LEU A 105 -0.93 8.14 5.28
N GLY A 106 -0.58 9.22 4.60
CA GLY A 106 0.63 9.31 3.77
C GLY A 106 1.92 8.91 4.48
N THR A 107 2.02 9.20 5.78
CA THR A 107 3.19 8.90 6.62
C THR A 107 2.91 7.85 7.71
N GLN A 108 1.83 7.08 7.61
CA GLN A 108 1.40 6.20 8.69
C GLN A 108 1.51 4.70 8.40
N PHE A 109 1.76 4.29 7.16
CA PHE A 109 1.89 2.86 6.87
C PHE A 109 3.04 2.55 5.91
N CYS A 110 3.63 1.38 6.10
CA CYS A 110 4.74 0.90 5.29
C CYS A 110 4.27 0.36 3.93
N ARG A 111 4.82 0.88 2.82
CA ARG A 111 4.56 0.40 1.45
C ARG A 111 5.37 -0.84 1.07
N ARG A 112 6.24 -1.32 1.95
CA ARG A 112 7.08 -2.51 1.76
C ARG A 112 8.01 -2.41 0.56
N CYS A 113 8.52 -1.22 0.28
CA CYS A 113 9.45 -0.97 -0.82
C CYS A 113 10.89 -1.46 -0.55
N GLY A 114 11.26 -1.70 0.72
CA GLY A 114 12.57 -2.24 1.11
C GLY A 114 13.70 -1.22 1.21
N TYR A 115 13.50 0.06 0.88
CA TYR A 115 14.59 1.07 0.91
C TYR A 115 15.21 1.29 2.30
N CYS A 116 14.50 0.96 3.37
CA CYS A 116 15.04 1.01 4.74
C CYS A 116 16.12 -0.05 5.02
N ALA A 117 16.24 -1.05 4.18
CA ALA A 117 17.25 -2.11 4.33
C ALA A 117 18.65 -1.65 3.82
N PRO A 118 19.73 -2.28 4.34
CA PRO A 118 19.75 -3.20 5.45
C PRO A 118 19.59 -2.50 6.81
N CYS A 119 18.90 -3.14 7.76
CA CYS A 119 18.87 -2.69 9.14
C CYS A 119 20.20 -3.00 9.84
N THR A 120 20.66 -2.09 10.71
CA THR A 120 21.93 -2.23 11.43
C THR A 120 22.00 -3.50 12.29
N VAL A 121 20.85 -3.93 12.83
CA VAL A 121 20.72 -5.16 13.65
C VAL A 121 19.96 -6.27 12.94
N GLY A 122 19.75 -6.17 11.63
CA GLY A 122 19.19 -7.25 10.84
C GLY A 122 17.65 -7.36 10.81
N ILE A 123 16.91 -6.40 11.39
CA ILE A 123 15.44 -6.44 11.39
C ILE A 123 14.92 -6.30 9.95
N ASP A 124 14.10 -7.26 9.51
CA ASP A 124 13.25 -7.09 8.33
C ASP A 124 12.05 -6.21 8.70
N ILE A 125 12.25 -4.89 8.58
CA ILE A 125 11.28 -3.87 8.96
C ILE A 125 9.93 -4.05 8.22
N PRO A 126 9.90 -4.23 6.88
CA PRO A 126 8.66 -4.46 6.17
C PRO A 126 7.86 -5.69 6.66
N SER A 127 8.55 -6.79 6.95
CA SER A 127 7.89 -8.01 7.45
C SER A 127 7.35 -7.83 8.86
N ASN A 128 8.10 -7.16 9.76
CA ASN A 128 7.61 -6.84 11.09
C ASN A 128 6.32 -6.00 11.03
N PHE A 129 6.24 -4.98 10.18
CA PHE A 129 5.02 -4.18 10.00
C PHE A 129 3.87 -4.95 9.36
N LEU A 130 4.18 -5.88 8.45
CA LEU A 130 3.17 -6.70 7.79
C LEU A 130 2.42 -7.60 8.80
N MET A 131 3.11 -8.16 9.78
CA MET A 131 2.48 -9.02 10.80
C MET A 131 1.45 -8.25 11.63
N VAL A 132 1.67 -6.97 11.91
CA VAL A 132 0.67 -6.12 12.60
C VAL A 132 -0.61 -5.95 11.76
N ASN A 133 -0.47 -5.82 10.44
CA ASN A 133 -1.65 -5.72 9.57
C ASN A 133 -2.48 -7.01 9.61
N TYR A 134 -1.84 -8.18 9.59
CA TYR A 134 -2.53 -9.46 9.74
C TYR A 134 -3.20 -9.61 11.11
N LEU A 135 -2.54 -9.15 12.16
CA LEU A 135 -3.09 -9.16 13.51
C LEU A 135 -4.35 -8.29 13.64
N ARG A 136 -4.34 -7.09 13.03
CA ARG A 136 -5.38 -6.07 13.26
C ARG A 136 -6.52 -6.07 12.26
N LYS A 137 -6.23 -6.41 10.98
CA LYS A 137 -7.15 -6.12 9.86
C LYS A 137 -7.76 -7.35 9.22
N TYR A 138 -7.11 -8.51 9.38
CA TYR A 138 -7.51 -9.71 8.65
C TYR A 138 -8.03 -10.82 9.56
N ASP A 139 -8.21 -10.54 10.86
CA ASP A 139 -8.64 -11.54 11.87
C ASP A 139 -7.76 -12.81 11.89
N LEU A 140 -6.47 -12.63 11.62
CA LEU A 140 -5.47 -13.69 11.55
C LEU A 140 -4.47 -13.62 12.72
N ALA A 141 -4.99 -13.39 13.94
CA ALA A 141 -4.15 -13.12 15.11
C ALA A 141 -3.15 -14.24 15.42
N ASP A 142 -3.61 -15.50 15.47
CA ASP A 142 -2.74 -16.63 15.79
C ASP A 142 -1.74 -16.91 14.69
N TRP A 143 -2.17 -16.78 13.43
CA TRP A 143 -1.30 -16.92 12.28
C TRP A 143 -0.22 -15.82 12.26
N ALA A 144 -0.60 -14.57 12.54
CA ALA A 144 0.32 -13.43 12.60
C ALA A 144 1.36 -13.60 13.71
N LYS A 145 0.95 -14.07 14.91
CA LYS A 145 1.85 -14.36 16.03
C LYS A 145 2.87 -15.43 15.68
N THR A 146 2.39 -16.58 15.18
CA THR A 146 3.30 -17.68 14.76
C THR A 146 4.31 -17.24 13.72
N ARG A 147 3.88 -16.42 12.76
CA ARG A 147 4.78 -15.89 11.73
C ARG A 147 5.74 -14.85 12.26
N TYR A 148 5.28 -14.00 13.19
CA TYR A 148 6.15 -13.02 13.84
C TYR A 148 7.23 -13.71 14.66
N GLU A 149 6.89 -14.72 15.46
CA GLU A 149 7.84 -15.54 16.22
C GLU A 149 8.91 -16.23 15.35
N GLY A 150 8.55 -16.56 14.11
CA GLY A 150 9.45 -17.14 13.12
C GLY A 150 10.37 -16.14 12.40
N LEU A 151 10.29 -14.84 12.66
CA LEU A 151 11.21 -13.86 12.11
C LEU A 151 12.59 -13.99 12.75
N ALA A 152 13.64 -13.78 11.97
CA ALA A 152 15.03 -13.86 12.46
C ALA A 152 15.35 -12.76 13.50
N HIS A 153 14.73 -11.57 13.33
CA HIS A 153 14.87 -10.44 14.24
C HIS A 153 13.54 -9.74 14.44
N HIS A 154 13.24 -9.41 15.68
CA HIS A 154 11.98 -8.78 16.10
C HIS A 154 12.10 -7.27 16.28
N ALA A 155 10.96 -6.60 16.24
CA ALA A 155 10.89 -5.15 16.37
C ALA A 155 11.50 -4.62 17.68
N GLY A 156 11.41 -5.37 18.78
CA GLY A 156 11.98 -5.02 20.08
C GLY A 156 13.51 -4.98 20.11
N GLU A 157 14.20 -5.58 19.13
CA GLU A 157 15.66 -5.54 18.99
C GLU A 157 16.17 -4.21 18.42
N CYS A 158 15.28 -3.26 18.11
CA CYS A 158 15.63 -1.99 17.51
C CYS A 158 16.51 -1.15 18.44
N ILE A 159 17.73 -0.82 17.99
CA ILE A 159 18.67 0.05 18.72
C ILE A 159 18.46 1.55 18.47
N GLU A 160 17.38 1.93 17.81
CA GLU A 160 16.97 3.32 17.54
C GLU A 160 18.00 4.19 16.78
N CYS A 161 18.86 3.58 15.98
CA CYS A 161 19.93 4.30 15.26
C CYS A 161 19.43 5.27 14.16
N GLY A 162 18.17 5.17 13.70
CA GLY A 162 17.54 6.09 12.75
C GLY A 162 17.92 5.90 11.28
N VAL A 163 18.85 5.01 10.94
CA VAL A 163 19.31 4.80 9.55
C VAL A 163 18.19 4.43 8.59
N CYS A 164 17.20 3.65 9.05
CA CYS A 164 16.04 3.27 8.27
C CYS A 164 15.12 4.45 7.93
N GLU A 165 14.99 5.43 8.83
CA GLU A 165 14.16 6.62 8.63
C GLU A 165 14.78 7.56 7.60
N SER A 166 16.12 7.74 7.61
CA SER A 166 16.82 8.55 6.62
C SER A 166 16.77 8.01 5.19
N ARG A 167 16.45 6.72 5.04
CA ARG A 167 16.30 6.04 3.75
C ARG A 167 14.85 5.90 3.30
N CYS A 168 13.88 6.19 4.18
CA CYS A 168 12.48 6.02 3.87
C CYS A 168 11.97 7.16 2.97
N PRO A 169 11.57 6.90 1.71
CA PRO A 169 11.06 7.96 0.83
C PRO A 169 9.69 8.50 1.25
N TYR A 170 9.07 7.88 2.25
CA TYR A 170 7.76 8.25 2.80
C TYR A 170 7.87 8.88 4.19
N GLU A 171 9.07 9.17 4.65
CA GLU A 171 9.33 9.84 5.95
C GLU A 171 8.64 9.15 7.14
N LEU A 172 8.52 7.83 7.10
CA LEU A 172 7.86 7.07 8.17
C LEU A 172 8.66 7.16 9.47
N PRO A 173 7.97 7.37 10.62
CA PRO A 173 8.61 7.31 11.94
C PRO A 173 8.88 5.86 12.35
N ILE A 174 9.79 5.19 11.63
CA ILE A 174 10.01 3.73 11.69
C ILE A 174 10.35 3.25 13.10
N ARG A 175 11.18 4.00 13.84
CA ARG A 175 11.56 3.65 15.21
C ARG A 175 10.34 3.61 16.14
N LYS A 176 9.45 4.61 16.04
CA LYS A 176 8.19 4.63 16.79
C LYS A 176 7.29 3.47 16.37
N MET A 177 7.15 3.25 15.07
CA MET A 177 6.34 2.16 14.54
C MET A 177 6.86 0.78 14.99
N LEU A 178 8.18 0.57 15.07
CA LEU A 178 8.75 -0.68 15.59
C LEU A 178 8.44 -0.87 17.08
N LYS A 179 8.48 0.20 17.89
CA LYS A 179 8.05 0.13 19.30
C LYS A 179 6.58 -0.29 19.42
N ASP A 180 5.72 0.26 18.56
CA ASP A 180 4.30 -0.10 18.55
C ASP A 180 4.11 -1.57 18.13
N VAL A 181 4.90 -2.08 17.18
CA VAL A 181 4.92 -3.50 16.80
C VAL A 181 5.35 -4.37 17.98
N ALA A 182 6.48 -4.05 18.62
CA ALA A 182 7.00 -4.79 19.77
C ALA A 182 5.97 -4.89 20.90
N ALA A 183 5.33 -3.77 21.22
CA ALA A 183 4.28 -3.73 22.26
C ALA A 183 3.09 -4.64 21.94
N GLN A 184 2.72 -4.82 20.66
CA GLN A 184 1.58 -5.64 20.26
C GLN A 184 1.87 -7.14 20.29
N PHE A 185 3.11 -7.53 20.01
CA PHE A 185 3.51 -8.94 20.05
C PHE A 185 4.11 -9.36 21.40
N GLY A 186 4.32 -8.41 22.34
CA GLY A 186 4.83 -8.68 23.69
C GLY A 186 6.35 -8.87 23.75
N TYR A 187 7.11 -8.20 22.89
CA TYR A 187 8.57 -8.24 22.80
C TYR A 187 9.20 -6.91 23.20
#